data_34cdf6d1515eefad0c27c05e5955059e
#
_entry.id   34cdf6d1515eefad0c27c05e5955059e
#
_cell.length_a   1.000
_cell.length_b   1.000
_cell.length_c   1.000
_cell.angle_alpha   90.00
_cell.angle_beta   90.00
_cell.angle_gamma   90.00
#
_symmetry.space_group_name_H-M   'P 1'
#
loop_
_entity.id
_entity.type
_entity.pdbx_description
1 polymer ?
#
loop_
_entity_poly.entity_id
_entity_poly.type
_entity_poly.pdbx_seq_one_letter_code
_entity_poly.pdbx_strand_id
1 'polypeptide(L)'
;MNASNAAQIELWNGRVGEKWAALQVSLDRMLAHATAELKARAGSVRGLRVLDIGCGTGETCSIWLEGGAEVTGVDVSAPMLAVAASRTAGRATLLEADASLWMGDAPFDLAVSQSGLMFFADPDAAFANIAANIRPGGRLLFTCWRAAADNKWVTTPLGAIHDLLPESPPPVPHAPGPFALANRERLHAILEHAGFVDIAIESFDFPVQFATEGGVEPAVQLAMQVGPSGSALAEVSGEVRAAAAERLRAALAQHQQDGRVALGGAMWVVAARRRD
;
A
#
# COMPACT_ATOMS: atom_id res chain seq x y z
N MET A 1 -25.07 5.17 -8.81
CA MET A 1 -24.86 5.04 -7.33
C MET A 1 -23.40 4.73 -7.15
N ASN A 2 -22.67 5.58 -6.43
CA ASN A 2 -21.25 5.31 -6.15
C ASN A 2 -21.14 4.07 -5.27
N ALA A 3 -20.19 3.19 -5.58
CA ALA A 3 -19.93 2.02 -4.75
C ALA A 3 -19.43 2.49 -3.36
N SER A 4 -19.93 1.89 -2.30
CA SER A 4 -19.57 2.24 -0.93
C SER A 4 -18.25 1.55 -0.53
N ASN A 5 -17.37 2.24 0.19
CA ASN A 5 -16.17 1.67 0.79
C ASN A 5 -16.43 0.86 2.07
N ALA A 6 -17.69 0.63 2.45
CA ALA A 6 -18.03 -0.03 3.72
C ALA A 6 -17.30 -1.37 3.95
N ALA A 7 -17.21 -2.21 2.92
CA ALA A 7 -16.49 -3.49 3.01
C ALA A 7 -14.98 -3.31 3.25
N GLN A 8 -14.37 -2.27 2.67
CA GLN A 8 -12.96 -1.96 2.91
C GLN A 8 -12.74 -1.40 4.32
N ILE A 9 -13.65 -0.54 4.80
CA ILE A 9 -13.61 -0.01 6.17
C ILE A 9 -13.70 -1.17 7.17
N GLU A 10 -14.64 -2.11 6.98
CA GLU A 10 -14.77 -3.29 7.84
C GLU A 10 -13.50 -4.17 7.80
N LEU A 11 -12.94 -4.43 6.61
CA LEU A 11 -11.73 -5.21 6.42
C LEU A 11 -10.53 -4.63 7.18
N TRP A 12 -10.29 -3.30 7.03
CA TRP A 12 -9.14 -2.61 7.60
C TRP A 12 -9.32 -2.24 9.09
N ASN A 13 -10.54 -2.22 9.62
CA ASN A 13 -10.80 -2.13 11.07
C ASN A 13 -10.84 -3.51 11.76
N GLY A 14 -10.90 -4.59 10.99
CA GLY A 14 -10.87 -5.96 11.49
C GLY A 14 -9.44 -6.53 11.58
N ARG A 15 -9.37 -7.86 11.54
CA ARG A 15 -8.13 -8.63 11.66
C ARG A 15 -7.01 -8.24 10.72
N VAL A 16 -7.32 -7.67 9.55
CA VAL A 16 -6.29 -7.22 8.59
C VAL A 16 -5.56 -6.01 9.13
N GLY A 17 -6.27 -4.96 9.57
CA GLY A 17 -5.65 -3.77 10.15
C GLY A 17 -4.90 -4.07 11.45
N GLU A 18 -5.46 -4.90 12.34
CA GLU A 18 -4.78 -5.37 13.55
C GLU A 18 -3.46 -6.08 13.22
N LYS A 19 -3.48 -6.97 12.22
CA LYS A 19 -2.28 -7.68 11.75
C LYS A 19 -1.25 -6.72 11.18
N TRP A 20 -1.67 -5.75 10.36
CA TRP A 20 -0.77 -4.74 9.79
C TRP A 20 -0.15 -3.87 10.88
N ALA A 21 -0.93 -3.47 11.88
CA ALA A 21 -0.42 -2.76 13.06
C ALA A 21 0.63 -3.59 13.84
N ALA A 22 0.36 -4.87 14.06
CA ALA A 22 1.27 -5.78 14.77
C ALA A 22 2.57 -6.09 13.99
N LEU A 23 2.50 -6.12 12.65
CA LEU A 23 3.63 -6.42 11.77
C LEU A 23 4.34 -5.15 11.25
N GLN A 24 4.03 -3.97 11.80
CA GLN A 24 4.49 -2.67 11.31
C GLN A 24 5.99 -2.65 10.98
N VAL A 25 6.87 -3.08 11.87
CA VAL A 25 8.32 -3.07 11.63
C VAL A 25 8.73 -3.93 10.43
N SER A 26 8.09 -5.09 10.26
CA SER A 26 8.38 -6.00 9.15
C SER A 26 7.86 -5.44 7.82
N LEU A 27 6.71 -4.78 7.84
CA LEU A 27 6.11 -4.16 6.66
C LEU A 27 6.88 -2.93 6.21
N ASP A 28 7.35 -2.10 7.14
CA ASP A 28 8.22 -0.96 6.83
C ASP A 28 9.51 -1.43 6.14
N ARG A 29 10.15 -2.47 6.66
CA ARG A 29 11.35 -3.07 6.05
C ARG A 29 11.04 -3.67 4.67
N MET A 30 9.91 -4.35 4.54
CA MET A 30 9.45 -4.96 3.29
C MET A 30 9.31 -3.92 2.18
N LEU A 31 8.79 -2.74 2.49
CA LEU A 31 8.47 -1.67 1.55
C LEU A 31 9.48 -0.52 1.54
N ALA A 32 10.59 -0.62 2.27
CA ALA A 32 11.55 0.47 2.45
C ALA A 32 12.06 1.10 1.15
N HIS A 33 12.23 0.31 0.08
CA HIS A 33 12.63 0.85 -1.22
C HIS A 33 11.53 1.69 -1.87
N ALA A 34 10.27 1.27 -1.76
CA ALA A 34 9.13 2.04 -2.27
C ALA A 34 8.95 3.35 -1.50
N THR A 35 9.13 3.30 -0.17
CA THR A 35 9.12 4.48 0.70
C THR A 35 10.24 5.46 0.32
N ALA A 36 11.46 4.96 0.08
CA ALA A 36 12.59 5.78 -0.33
C ALA A 36 12.37 6.45 -1.70
N GLU A 37 11.80 5.71 -2.67
CA GLU A 37 11.45 6.25 -3.99
C GLU A 37 10.37 7.33 -3.88
N LEU A 38 9.32 7.09 -3.10
CA LEU A 38 8.25 8.07 -2.87
C LEU A 38 8.84 9.36 -2.27
N LYS A 39 9.73 9.25 -1.26
CA LYS A 39 10.44 10.37 -0.65
C LYS A 39 11.30 11.13 -1.67
N ALA A 40 12.06 10.42 -2.48
CA ALA A 40 12.92 11.03 -3.51
C ALA A 40 12.10 11.83 -4.53
N ARG A 41 10.97 11.29 -5.00
CA ARG A 41 10.07 11.95 -5.96
C ARG A 41 9.33 13.14 -5.37
N ALA A 42 9.02 13.13 -4.09
CA ALA A 42 8.39 14.27 -3.41
C ALA A 42 9.31 15.50 -3.41
N GLY A 43 10.63 15.29 -3.30
CA GLY A 43 11.62 16.35 -3.16
C GLY A 43 11.49 17.07 -1.80
N SER A 44 11.78 18.38 -1.78
CA SER A 44 11.63 19.16 -0.55
C SER A 44 10.14 19.37 -0.23
N VAL A 45 9.73 18.99 0.97
CA VAL A 45 8.39 19.20 1.49
C VAL A 45 8.35 20.25 2.61
N ARG A 46 9.47 20.94 2.86
CA ARG A 46 9.59 21.95 3.92
C ARG A 46 8.55 23.06 3.76
N GLY A 47 7.73 23.23 4.79
CA GLY A 47 6.69 24.26 4.84
C GLY A 47 5.46 23.95 4.00
N LEU A 48 5.39 22.77 3.36
CA LEU A 48 4.21 22.34 2.63
C LEU A 48 3.17 21.74 3.56
N ARG A 49 1.89 21.91 3.21
CA ARG A 49 0.79 21.14 3.75
C ARG A 49 0.67 19.84 2.96
N VAL A 50 0.92 18.73 3.63
CA VAL A 50 0.92 17.37 3.02
C VAL A 50 -0.25 16.56 3.54
N LEU A 51 -1.04 16.00 2.63
CA LEU A 51 -2.08 15.01 2.90
C LEU A 51 -1.52 13.61 2.60
N ASP A 52 -1.45 12.76 3.62
CA ASP A 52 -1.03 11.36 3.49
C ASP A 52 -2.25 10.45 3.50
N ILE A 53 -2.61 9.88 2.35
CA ILE A 53 -3.85 9.14 2.12
C ILE A 53 -3.59 7.64 2.26
N GLY A 54 -4.36 6.99 3.16
CA GLY A 54 -4.08 5.61 3.57
C GLY A 54 -2.76 5.56 4.33
N CYS A 55 -2.59 6.47 5.30
CA CYS A 55 -1.33 6.67 6.01
C CYS A 55 -0.93 5.49 6.91
N GLY A 56 -1.85 4.56 7.16
CA GLY A 56 -1.60 3.34 7.90
C GLY A 56 -0.97 3.56 9.26
N THR A 57 0.17 2.92 9.47
CA THR A 57 0.94 3.01 10.72
C THR A 57 1.87 4.24 10.79
N GLY A 58 1.76 5.18 9.85
CA GLY A 58 2.41 6.49 9.90
C GLY A 58 3.89 6.54 9.49
N GLU A 59 4.39 5.56 8.74
CA GLU A 59 5.77 5.57 8.19
C GLU A 59 6.01 6.83 7.38
N THR A 60 5.19 7.03 6.36
CA THR A 60 5.28 8.19 5.46
C THR A 60 4.99 9.50 6.18
N CYS A 61 3.98 9.55 7.07
CA CYS A 61 3.72 10.73 7.92
C CYS A 61 4.98 11.18 8.66
N SER A 62 5.72 10.24 9.28
CA SER A 62 6.96 10.56 10.00
C SER A 62 8.03 11.15 9.08
N ILE A 63 8.16 10.60 7.87
CA ILE A 63 9.12 11.08 6.86
C ILE A 63 8.80 12.52 6.42
N TRP A 64 7.53 12.83 6.22
CA TRP A 64 7.11 14.18 5.82
C TRP A 64 7.28 15.19 6.95
N LEU A 65 6.99 14.80 8.18
CA LEU A 65 7.26 15.63 9.39
C LEU A 65 8.75 15.94 9.54
N GLU A 66 9.62 14.93 9.36
CA GLU A 66 11.07 15.12 9.38
C GLU A 66 11.55 16.03 8.24
N GLY A 67 10.88 15.99 7.09
CA GLY A 67 11.08 16.91 5.97
C GLY A 67 10.66 18.35 6.24
N GLY A 68 9.98 18.61 7.37
CA GLY A 68 9.49 19.93 7.77
C GLY A 68 8.14 20.32 7.19
N ALA A 69 7.32 19.34 6.81
CA ALA A 69 5.94 19.55 6.36
C ALA A 69 4.95 19.68 7.54
N GLU A 70 3.81 20.32 7.30
CA GLU A 70 2.60 20.17 8.08
C GLU A 70 1.83 18.96 7.53
N VAL A 71 1.63 17.93 8.35
CA VAL A 71 1.12 16.63 7.89
C VAL A 71 -0.25 16.33 8.43
N THR A 72 -1.18 16.02 7.53
CA THR A 72 -2.46 15.40 7.84
C THR A 72 -2.46 13.99 7.25
N GLY A 73 -2.61 12.96 8.10
CA GLY A 73 -2.78 11.57 7.70
C GLY A 73 -4.23 11.15 7.81
N VAL A 74 -4.75 10.51 6.77
CA VAL A 74 -6.13 9.98 6.73
C VAL A 74 -6.08 8.49 6.47
N ASP A 75 -6.72 7.70 7.32
CA ASP A 75 -6.88 6.25 7.15
C ASP A 75 -8.23 5.80 7.72
N VAL A 76 -8.76 4.68 7.24
CA VAL A 76 -9.99 4.09 7.77
C VAL A 76 -9.73 3.15 8.95
N SER A 77 -8.48 2.77 9.19
CA SER A 77 -8.08 1.75 10.16
C SER A 77 -7.70 2.34 11.50
N ALA A 78 -8.62 2.29 12.47
CA ALA A 78 -8.35 2.72 13.85
C ALA A 78 -7.13 1.99 14.48
N PRO A 79 -6.92 0.64 14.34
CA PRO A 79 -5.76 -0.02 14.90
C PRO A 79 -4.43 0.46 14.31
N MET A 80 -4.37 0.78 13.01
CA MET A 80 -3.17 1.32 12.39
C MET A 80 -2.92 2.77 12.80
N LEU A 81 -3.96 3.61 12.89
CA LEU A 81 -3.86 5.00 13.34
C LEU A 81 -3.36 5.11 14.79
N ALA A 82 -3.69 4.15 15.67
CA ALA A 82 -3.15 4.09 17.02
C ALA A 82 -1.62 3.95 17.03
N VAL A 83 -1.06 3.16 16.11
CA VAL A 83 0.39 3.04 15.92
C VAL A 83 0.96 4.34 15.34
N ALA A 84 0.29 4.92 14.33
CA ALA A 84 0.70 6.18 13.72
C ALA A 84 0.76 7.33 14.72
N ALA A 85 -0.20 7.42 15.64
CA ALA A 85 -0.24 8.43 16.70
C ALA A 85 1.00 8.35 17.61
N SER A 86 1.36 7.13 18.02
CA SER A 86 2.58 6.90 18.81
C SER A 86 3.84 7.26 18.03
N ARG A 87 3.90 6.87 16.76
CA ARG A 87 5.06 7.07 15.89
C ARG A 87 5.31 8.55 15.55
N THR A 88 4.26 9.28 15.29
CA THR A 88 4.34 10.72 14.98
C THR A 88 4.48 11.60 16.23
N ALA A 89 4.32 11.02 17.43
CA ALA A 89 4.35 11.72 18.72
C ALA A 89 3.43 12.97 18.75
N GLY A 90 2.24 12.85 18.16
CA GLY A 90 1.24 13.92 18.10
C GLY A 90 1.58 15.10 17.18
N ARG A 91 2.64 14.97 16.36
CA ARG A 91 3.07 16.05 15.43
C ARG A 91 2.27 16.07 14.12
N ALA A 92 1.61 14.97 13.75
CA ALA A 92 0.69 14.91 12.62
C ALA A 92 -0.76 15.03 13.10
N THR A 93 -1.61 15.64 12.29
CA THR A 93 -3.07 15.51 12.43
C THR A 93 -3.47 14.16 11.82
N LEU A 94 -3.97 13.24 12.63
CA LEU A 94 -4.40 11.91 12.18
C LEU A 94 -5.90 11.78 12.26
N LEU A 95 -6.54 11.32 11.20
CA LEU A 95 -8.00 11.26 11.06
C LEU A 95 -8.44 9.86 10.64
N GLU A 96 -9.35 9.28 11.40
CA GLU A 96 -10.07 8.08 10.98
C GLU A 96 -11.21 8.51 10.06
N ALA A 97 -10.98 8.39 8.75
CA ALA A 97 -11.94 8.81 7.74
C ALA A 97 -11.73 8.09 6.40
N ASP A 98 -12.81 7.99 5.62
CA ASP A 98 -12.77 7.55 4.23
C ASP A 98 -12.33 8.70 3.33
N ALA A 99 -11.13 8.61 2.79
CA ALA A 99 -10.56 9.62 1.91
C ALA A 99 -11.32 9.80 0.58
N SER A 100 -12.21 8.88 0.21
CA SER A 100 -13.10 9.07 -0.93
C SER A 100 -14.23 10.08 -0.69
N LEU A 101 -14.47 10.44 0.57
CA LEU A 101 -15.56 11.33 0.98
C LEU A 101 -15.06 12.51 1.86
N TRP A 102 -13.93 12.33 2.54
CA TRP A 102 -13.42 13.32 3.47
C TRP A 102 -12.88 14.56 2.75
N MET A 103 -13.16 15.73 3.33
CA MET A 103 -12.68 17.03 2.87
C MET A 103 -11.95 17.76 4.01
N GLY A 104 -10.77 18.27 3.73
CA GLY A 104 -10.02 19.13 4.64
C GLY A 104 -10.56 20.56 4.71
N ASP A 105 -10.25 21.26 5.80
CA ASP A 105 -10.66 22.66 6.00
C ASP A 105 -9.97 23.64 5.05
N ALA A 106 -8.81 23.28 4.53
CA ALA A 106 -8.06 24.06 3.55
C ALA A 106 -7.26 23.12 2.65
N PRO A 107 -7.00 23.52 1.39
CA PRO A 107 -6.35 22.67 0.41
C PRO A 107 -4.89 22.38 0.74
N PHE A 108 -4.41 21.23 0.27
CA PHE A 108 -3.03 20.76 0.44
C PHE A 108 -2.14 21.11 -0.76
N ASP A 109 -0.85 21.29 -0.51
CA ASP A 109 0.16 21.50 -1.55
C ASP A 109 0.53 20.20 -2.26
N LEU A 110 0.53 19.09 -1.49
CA LEU A 110 0.90 17.77 -1.93
C LEU A 110 0.00 16.73 -1.26
N ALA A 111 -0.64 15.90 -2.05
CA ALA A 111 -1.24 14.65 -1.57
C ALA A 111 -0.29 13.49 -1.92
N VAL A 112 -0.08 12.60 -0.96
CA VAL A 112 0.76 11.41 -1.12
C VAL A 112 0.00 10.16 -0.71
N SER A 113 0.41 9.01 -1.26
CA SER A 113 -0.07 7.71 -0.78
C SER A 113 0.93 6.61 -1.10
N GLN A 114 1.28 5.80 -0.13
CA GLN A 114 2.02 4.58 -0.37
C GLN A 114 1.07 3.38 -0.35
N SER A 115 0.67 2.92 -1.53
CA SER A 115 -0.18 1.74 -1.71
C SER A 115 -1.58 1.80 -1.07
N GLY A 116 -2.10 2.99 -0.71
CA GLY A 116 -3.44 3.14 -0.12
C GLY A 116 -4.55 3.27 -1.17
N LEU A 117 -4.27 3.92 -2.30
CA LEU A 117 -5.31 4.30 -3.28
C LEU A 117 -5.91 3.13 -4.08
N MET A 118 -5.33 1.93 -3.99
CA MET A 118 -5.80 0.73 -4.70
C MET A 118 -7.06 0.10 -4.08
N PHE A 119 -7.49 0.57 -2.92
CA PHE A 119 -8.56 -0.05 -2.16
C PHE A 119 -9.91 0.67 -2.25
N PHE A 120 -10.03 1.71 -3.06
CA PHE A 120 -11.30 2.38 -3.28
C PHE A 120 -12.28 1.55 -4.11
N ALA A 121 -13.53 1.47 -3.63
CA ALA A 121 -14.61 0.79 -4.33
C ALA A 121 -15.04 1.53 -5.62
N ASP A 122 -14.98 2.85 -5.60
CA ASP A 122 -15.18 3.75 -6.74
C ASP A 122 -13.96 4.66 -6.88
N PRO A 123 -12.94 4.25 -7.65
CA PRO A 123 -11.74 5.05 -7.82
C PRO A 123 -11.98 6.37 -8.56
N ASP A 124 -12.93 6.46 -9.49
CA ASP A 124 -13.22 7.71 -10.20
C ASP A 124 -13.74 8.78 -9.21
N ALA A 125 -14.69 8.43 -8.36
CA ALA A 125 -15.21 9.32 -7.32
C ALA A 125 -14.12 9.66 -6.27
N ALA A 126 -13.33 8.68 -5.85
CA ALA A 126 -12.27 8.89 -4.87
C ALA A 126 -11.18 9.83 -5.39
N PHE A 127 -10.69 9.66 -6.61
CA PHE A 127 -9.67 10.54 -7.18
C PHE A 127 -10.21 11.95 -7.44
N ALA A 128 -11.49 12.10 -7.79
CA ALA A 128 -12.14 13.41 -7.89
C ALA A 128 -12.17 14.13 -6.52
N ASN A 129 -12.51 13.41 -5.44
CA ASN A 129 -12.48 13.95 -4.07
C ASN A 129 -11.05 14.30 -3.63
N ILE A 130 -10.08 13.47 -3.94
CA ILE A 130 -8.66 13.74 -3.67
C ILE A 130 -8.21 15.01 -4.39
N ALA A 131 -8.57 15.17 -5.67
CA ALA A 131 -8.25 16.38 -6.42
C ALA A 131 -8.85 17.63 -5.78
N ALA A 132 -10.08 17.55 -5.26
CA ALA A 132 -10.73 18.67 -4.56
C ALA A 132 -10.00 19.10 -3.28
N ASN A 133 -9.29 18.18 -2.62
CA ASN A 133 -8.47 18.46 -1.44
C ASN A 133 -7.10 19.10 -1.76
N ILE A 134 -6.64 19.05 -3.02
CA ILE A 134 -5.37 19.62 -3.45
C ILE A 134 -5.62 21.02 -4.00
N ARG A 135 -4.77 22.02 -3.70
CA ARG A 135 -4.88 23.35 -4.31
C ARG A 135 -4.67 23.32 -5.84
N PRO A 136 -5.18 24.29 -6.61
CA PRO A 136 -4.81 24.46 -8.01
C PRO A 136 -3.29 24.46 -8.17
N GLY A 137 -2.76 23.73 -9.16
CA GLY A 137 -1.33 23.54 -9.37
C GLY A 137 -0.60 22.69 -8.32
N GLY A 138 -1.29 22.22 -7.27
CA GLY A 138 -0.73 21.29 -6.28
C GLY A 138 -0.54 19.89 -6.86
N ARG A 139 0.20 19.04 -6.14
CA ARG A 139 0.67 17.74 -6.65
C ARG A 139 -0.03 16.56 -5.99
N LEU A 140 -0.20 15.48 -6.76
CA LEU A 140 -0.48 14.13 -6.28
C LEU A 140 0.74 13.25 -6.59
N LEU A 141 1.19 12.47 -5.59
CA LEU A 141 2.29 11.52 -5.74
C LEU A 141 1.94 10.22 -5.00
N PHE A 142 1.97 9.09 -5.68
CA PHE A 142 1.67 7.82 -5.02
C PHE A 142 2.36 6.63 -5.68
N THR A 143 2.36 5.50 -4.96
CA THR A 143 2.76 4.21 -5.49
C THR A 143 1.59 3.24 -5.48
N CYS A 144 1.51 2.38 -6.51
CA CYS A 144 0.58 1.26 -6.56
C CYS A 144 1.23 0.07 -7.28
N TRP A 145 0.79 -1.16 -6.94
CA TRP A 145 1.34 -2.35 -7.57
C TRP A 145 0.95 -2.45 -9.04
N ARG A 146 1.90 -2.90 -9.86
CA ARG A 146 1.66 -3.38 -11.22
C ARG A 146 0.97 -4.75 -11.17
N ALA A 147 0.74 -5.38 -12.34
CA ALA A 147 0.03 -6.66 -12.39
C ALA A 147 0.67 -7.72 -11.45
N ALA A 148 -0.18 -8.58 -10.89
CA ALA A 148 0.30 -9.65 -10.00
C ALA A 148 1.39 -10.52 -10.66
N ALA A 149 1.29 -10.74 -11.98
CA ALA A 149 2.27 -11.50 -12.76
C ALA A 149 3.67 -10.86 -12.79
N ASP A 150 3.76 -9.52 -12.67
CA ASP A 150 5.04 -8.79 -12.62
C ASP A 150 5.71 -8.89 -11.25
N ASN A 151 4.98 -9.35 -10.23
CA ASN A 151 5.37 -9.30 -8.83
C ASN A 151 5.79 -10.68 -8.31
N LYS A 152 7.11 -10.95 -8.26
CA LYS A 152 7.64 -12.21 -7.73
C LYS A 152 7.32 -12.43 -6.26
N TRP A 153 7.18 -11.36 -5.48
CA TRP A 153 6.75 -11.43 -4.07
C TRP A 153 5.34 -12.01 -3.90
N VAL A 154 4.54 -12.01 -4.96
CA VAL A 154 3.21 -12.64 -5.03
C VAL A 154 3.30 -14.02 -5.66
N THR A 155 3.89 -14.09 -6.87
CA THR A 155 3.82 -15.30 -7.69
C THR A 155 4.68 -16.44 -7.14
N THR A 156 5.80 -16.15 -6.49
CA THR A 156 6.66 -17.18 -5.90
C THR A 156 6.01 -17.86 -4.69
N PRO A 157 5.52 -17.13 -3.65
CA PRO A 157 4.85 -17.77 -2.53
C PRO A 157 3.55 -18.48 -2.91
N LEU A 158 2.69 -17.85 -3.72
CA LEU A 158 1.44 -18.47 -4.16
C LEU A 158 1.68 -19.71 -5.01
N GLY A 159 2.64 -19.67 -5.94
CA GLY A 159 2.99 -20.80 -6.78
C GLY A 159 3.50 -22.00 -5.98
N ALA A 160 4.21 -21.77 -4.87
CA ALA A 160 4.72 -22.82 -4.01
C ALA A 160 3.62 -23.58 -3.25
N ILE A 161 2.46 -22.97 -3.01
CA ILE A 161 1.38 -23.51 -2.16
C ILE A 161 0.06 -23.72 -2.90
N HIS A 162 -0.01 -23.40 -4.19
CA HIS A 162 -1.28 -23.31 -4.92
C HIS A 162 -2.08 -24.62 -4.89
N ASP A 163 -1.42 -25.76 -4.98
CA ASP A 163 -2.01 -27.10 -4.95
C ASP A 163 -2.50 -27.55 -3.56
N LEU A 164 -2.13 -26.81 -2.52
CA LEU A 164 -2.62 -27.01 -1.14
C LEU A 164 -3.87 -26.18 -0.83
N LEU A 165 -4.20 -25.22 -1.68
CA LEU A 165 -5.30 -24.29 -1.45
C LEU A 165 -6.60 -24.81 -2.07
N PRO A 166 -7.76 -24.51 -1.47
CA PRO A 166 -9.03 -24.79 -2.09
C PRO A 166 -9.18 -24.00 -3.41
N GLU A 167 -9.96 -24.53 -4.34
CA GLU A 167 -10.31 -23.79 -5.55
C GLU A 167 -11.00 -22.47 -5.18
N SER A 168 -10.53 -21.40 -5.77
CA SER A 168 -11.11 -20.08 -5.59
C SER A 168 -11.67 -19.56 -6.92
N PRO A 169 -12.76 -18.81 -6.91
CA PRO A 169 -13.25 -18.15 -8.12
C PRO A 169 -12.18 -17.20 -8.67
N PRO A 170 -12.15 -16.99 -9.99
CA PRO A 170 -11.22 -16.02 -10.58
C PRO A 170 -11.42 -14.63 -9.96
N PRO A 171 -10.37 -13.86 -9.80
CA PRO A 171 -10.48 -12.51 -9.23
C PRO A 171 -11.35 -11.62 -10.11
N VAL A 172 -12.22 -10.84 -9.48
CA VAL A 172 -13.05 -9.85 -10.18
C VAL A 172 -12.12 -8.74 -10.72
N PRO A 173 -12.16 -8.45 -12.02
CA PRO A 173 -11.32 -7.39 -12.59
C PRO A 173 -11.53 -6.05 -11.86
N HIS A 174 -10.43 -5.39 -11.53
CA HIS A 174 -10.42 -4.08 -10.89
C HIS A 174 -11.12 -3.98 -9.52
N ALA A 175 -11.47 -5.10 -8.89
CA ALA A 175 -11.97 -5.09 -7.52
C ALA A 175 -10.95 -4.42 -6.58
N PRO A 176 -11.41 -3.73 -5.52
CA PRO A 176 -10.53 -3.13 -4.53
C PRO A 176 -9.50 -4.12 -4.00
N GLY A 177 -8.23 -3.75 -4.04
CA GLY A 177 -7.14 -4.64 -3.65
C GLY A 177 -5.81 -4.23 -4.27
N PRO A 178 -4.72 -4.94 -3.97
CA PRO A 178 -3.37 -4.54 -4.36
C PRO A 178 -3.17 -4.26 -5.85
N PHE A 179 -3.95 -4.88 -6.72
CA PHE A 179 -3.77 -4.80 -8.17
C PHE A 179 -4.90 -4.04 -8.89
N ALA A 180 -5.79 -3.36 -8.15
CA ALA A 180 -6.93 -2.63 -8.74
C ALA A 180 -6.52 -1.52 -9.71
N LEU A 181 -5.35 -0.91 -9.49
CA LEU A 181 -4.78 0.16 -10.33
C LEU A 181 -3.61 -0.31 -11.21
N ALA A 182 -3.46 -1.62 -11.43
CA ALA A 182 -2.34 -2.18 -12.18
C ALA A 182 -2.34 -1.80 -13.68
N ASN A 183 -3.53 -1.62 -14.28
CA ASN A 183 -3.66 -1.23 -15.68
C ASN A 183 -3.34 0.25 -15.86
N ARG A 184 -2.23 0.53 -16.58
CA ARG A 184 -1.67 1.87 -16.76
C ARG A 184 -2.62 2.82 -17.50
N GLU A 185 -3.27 2.34 -18.53
CA GLU A 185 -4.20 3.13 -19.38
C GLU A 185 -5.44 3.52 -18.58
N ARG A 186 -6.02 2.57 -17.84
CA ARG A 186 -7.15 2.84 -16.95
C ARG A 186 -6.78 3.81 -15.84
N LEU A 187 -5.62 3.64 -15.22
CA LEU A 187 -5.11 4.54 -14.18
C LEU A 187 -4.94 5.97 -14.72
N HIS A 188 -4.39 6.11 -15.93
CA HIS A 188 -4.25 7.42 -16.60
C HIS A 188 -5.62 8.06 -16.82
N ALA A 189 -6.59 7.31 -17.34
CA ALA A 189 -7.95 7.81 -17.59
C ALA A 189 -8.65 8.27 -16.29
N ILE A 190 -8.53 7.51 -15.19
CA ILE A 190 -9.05 7.91 -13.86
C ILE A 190 -8.48 9.27 -13.44
N LEU A 191 -7.16 9.45 -13.56
CA LEU A 191 -6.49 10.71 -13.19
C LEU A 191 -6.94 11.88 -14.07
N GLU A 192 -7.05 11.69 -15.39
CA GLU A 192 -7.55 12.71 -16.30
C GLU A 192 -8.98 13.12 -15.97
N HIS A 193 -9.88 12.14 -15.74
CA HIS A 193 -11.27 12.40 -15.37
C HIS A 193 -11.39 13.14 -14.04
N ALA A 194 -10.50 12.86 -13.09
CA ALA A 194 -10.43 13.57 -11.81
C ALA A 194 -9.86 15.00 -11.93
N GLY A 195 -9.43 15.44 -13.12
CA GLY A 195 -8.92 16.79 -13.36
C GLY A 195 -7.42 16.95 -13.10
N PHE A 196 -6.67 15.87 -13.08
CA PHE A 196 -5.20 15.95 -13.06
C PHE A 196 -4.62 16.14 -14.47
N VAL A 197 -3.47 16.81 -14.51
CA VAL A 197 -2.64 17.07 -15.70
C VAL A 197 -1.19 16.72 -15.39
N ASP A 198 -0.32 16.77 -16.39
CA ASP A 198 1.10 16.43 -16.26
C ASP A 198 1.29 15.03 -15.62
N ILE A 199 0.46 14.08 -16.05
CA ILE A 199 0.39 12.73 -15.47
C ILE A 199 1.59 11.91 -15.95
N ALA A 200 2.47 11.54 -15.01
CA ALA A 200 3.57 10.63 -15.21
C ALA A 200 3.28 9.31 -14.47
N ILE A 201 3.28 8.19 -15.18
CA ILE A 201 3.15 6.84 -14.61
C ILE A 201 4.39 6.06 -15.03
N GLU A 202 5.32 5.88 -14.11
CA GLU A 202 6.62 5.28 -14.34
C GLU A 202 6.75 3.94 -13.64
N SER A 203 7.43 2.97 -14.30
CA SER A 203 7.71 1.67 -13.69
C SER A 203 8.82 1.80 -12.67
N PHE A 204 8.66 1.12 -11.54
CA PHE A 204 9.65 1.00 -10.48
C PHE A 204 9.74 -0.46 -10.04
N ASP A 205 10.87 -1.09 -10.35
CA ASP A 205 11.17 -2.46 -9.96
C ASP A 205 12.17 -2.45 -8.80
N PHE A 206 11.90 -3.20 -7.74
CA PHE A 206 12.71 -3.18 -6.52
C PHE A 206 12.64 -4.52 -5.77
N PRO A 207 13.63 -4.82 -4.89
CA PRO A 207 13.57 -5.99 -4.03
C PRO A 207 12.60 -5.76 -2.87
N VAL A 208 11.51 -6.53 -2.82
CA VAL A 208 10.61 -6.62 -1.67
C VAL A 208 11.26 -7.50 -0.62
N GLN A 209 11.58 -6.93 0.56
CA GLN A 209 12.33 -7.59 1.61
C GLN A 209 11.41 -8.47 2.48
N PHE A 210 11.54 -9.78 2.36
CA PHE A 210 10.85 -10.75 3.23
C PHE A 210 11.62 -11.03 4.52
N ALA A 211 12.94 -10.96 4.46
CA ALA A 211 13.80 -10.97 5.64
C ALA A 211 15.05 -10.13 5.37
N THR A 212 15.43 -9.28 6.31
CA THR A 212 16.66 -8.48 6.27
C THR A 212 17.83 -9.16 7.00
N GLU A 213 17.51 -10.17 7.83
CA GLU A 213 18.43 -10.99 8.61
C GLU A 213 17.71 -12.29 9.04
N GLY A 214 18.45 -13.24 9.62
CA GLY A 214 17.87 -14.49 10.15
C GLY A 214 17.53 -15.55 9.12
N GLY A 215 17.84 -15.32 7.86
CA GLY A 215 17.67 -16.30 6.78
C GLY A 215 16.21 -16.51 6.36
N VAL A 216 15.88 -17.75 5.99
CA VAL A 216 14.59 -18.08 5.38
C VAL A 216 13.41 -18.08 6.37
N GLU A 217 13.64 -18.39 7.65
CA GLU A 217 12.55 -18.58 8.61
C GLU A 217 11.71 -17.30 8.84
N PRO A 218 12.30 -16.12 9.09
CA PRO A 218 11.51 -14.87 9.16
C PRO A 218 10.75 -14.59 7.86
N ALA A 219 11.30 -14.93 6.70
CA ALA A 219 10.64 -14.76 5.41
C ALA A 219 9.42 -15.68 5.26
N VAL A 220 9.51 -16.93 5.70
CA VAL A 220 8.38 -17.87 5.74
C VAL A 220 7.27 -17.33 6.64
N GLN A 221 7.62 -16.87 7.84
CA GLN A 221 6.65 -16.31 8.77
C GLN A 221 5.93 -15.09 8.19
N LEU A 222 6.63 -14.23 7.48
CA LEU A 222 6.03 -13.07 6.83
C LEU A 222 5.13 -13.50 5.65
N ALA A 223 5.58 -14.40 4.78
CA ALA A 223 4.82 -14.89 3.64
C ALA A 223 3.52 -15.62 4.05
N MET A 224 3.53 -16.28 5.20
CA MET A 224 2.34 -16.92 5.77
C MET A 224 1.32 -15.95 6.35
N GLN A 225 1.66 -14.67 6.49
CA GLN A 225 0.82 -13.68 7.15
C GLN A 225 0.42 -12.51 6.24
N VAL A 226 1.26 -12.16 5.26
CA VAL A 226 1.13 -10.94 4.47
C VAL A 226 0.87 -11.26 3.00
N GLY A 227 0.18 -10.35 2.33
CA GLY A 227 -0.09 -10.45 0.90
C GLY A 227 -1.03 -11.60 0.52
N PRO A 228 -1.10 -11.92 -0.79
CA PRO A 228 -2.01 -12.93 -1.30
C PRO A 228 -1.81 -14.33 -0.70
N SER A 229 -0.57 -14.76 -0.43
CA SER A 229 -0.30 -16.04 0.24
C SER A 229 -0.81 -16.07 1.67
N GLY A 230 -0.58 -14.99 2.44
CA GLY A 230 -1.08 -14.86 3.80
C GLY A 230 -2.61 -14.84 3.86
N SER A 231 -3.25 -14.17 2.90
CA SER A 231 -4.72 -14.17 2.76
C SER A 231 -5.26 -15.55 2.41
N ALA A 232 -4.66 -16.26 1.45
CA ALA A 232 -5.06 -17.60 1.05
C ALA A 232 -4.92 -18.64 2.19
N LEU A 233 -3.97 -18.43 3.10
CA LEU A 233 -3.72 -19.29 4.24
C LEU A 233 -4.53 -18.92 5.51
N ALA A 234 -5.36 -17.87 5.45
CA ALA A 234 -6.05 -17.38 6.65
C ALA A 234 -7.05 -18.39 7.25
N GLU A 235 -7.72 -19.18 6.39
CA GLU A 235 -8.82 -20.05 6.76
C GLU A 235 -8.54 -21.55 6.54
N VAL A 236 -7.29 -21.93 6.22
CA VAL A 236 -6.94 -23.33 6.01
C VAL A 236 -6.64 -24.06 7.34
N SER A 237 -6.73 -25.38 7.33
CA SER A 237 -6.42 -26.23 8.50
C SER A 237 -4.95 -26.11 8.95
N GLY A 238 -4.68 -26.54 10.20
CA GLY A 238 -3.33 -26.57 10.74
C GLY A 238 -2.36 -27.46 9.93
N GLU A 239 -2.85 -28.59 9.40
CA GLU A 239 -2.07 -29.48 8.53
C GLU A 239 -1.67 -28.80 7.22
N VAL A 240 -2.62 -28.13 6.55
CA VAL A 240 -2.35 -27.38 5.33
C VAL A 240 -1.37 -26.24 5.59
N ARG A 241 -1.52 -25.52 6.72
CA ARG A 241 -0.56 -24.46 7.12
C ARG A 241 0.84 -25.01 7.35
N ALA A 242 0.99 -26.16 7.98
CA ALA A 242 2.30 -26.80 8.18
C ALA A 242 2.94 -27.21 6.85
N ALA A 243 2.17 -27.85 5.96
CA ALA A 243 2.64 -28.21 4.61
C ALA A 243 3.01 -26.96 3.79
N ALA A 244 2.22 -25.89 3.87
CA ALA A 244 2.50 -24.62 3.22
C ALA A 244 3.81 -24.00 3.73
N ALA A 245 4.08 -24.03 5.05
CA ALA A 245 5.32 -23.53 5.61
C ALA A 245 6.54 -24.22 5.03
N GLU A 246 6.50 -25.57 4.87
CA GLU A 246 7.59 -26.34 4.25
C GLU A 246 7.80 -25.98 2.77
N ARG A 247 6.69 -25.83 2.01
CA ARG A 247 6.77 -25.43 0.60
C ARG A 247 7.32 -24.02 0.44
N LEU A 248 6.86 -23.07 1.26
CA LEU A 248 7.36 -21.69 1.30
C LEU A 248 8.85 -21.66 1.67
N ARG A 249 9.27 -22.46 2.65
CA ARG A 249 10.69 -22.55 3.03
C ARG A 249 11.55 -22.97 1.86
N ALA A 250 11.16 -24.03 1.16
CA ALA A 250 11.91 -24.52 0.00
C ALA A 250 11.97 -23.48 -1.14
N ALA A 251 10.86 -22.78 -1.41
CA ALA A 251 10.81 -21.76 -2.45
C ALA A 251 11.61 -20.51 -2.08
N LEU A 252 11.47 -20.01 -0.85
CA LEU A 252 12.12 -18.79 -0.40
C LEU A 252 13.63 -18.97 -0.16
N ALA A 253 14.08 -20.17 0.20
CA ALA A 253 15.51 -20.48 0.34
C ALA A 253 16.31 -20.24 -0.95
N GLN A 254 15.68 -20.38 -2.12
CA GLN A 254 16.30 -20.10 -3.41
C GLN A 254 16.59 -18.62 -3.65
N HIS A 255 15.97 -17.74 -2.85
CA HIS A 255 16.13 -16.29 -2.91
C HIS A 255 16.91 -15.73 -1.71
N GLN A 256 17.54 -16.62 -0.93
CA GLN A 256 18.36 -16.21 0.21
C GLN A 256 19.78 -15.84 -0.25
N GLN A 257 20.23 -14.64 0.17
CA GLN A 257 21.61 -14.17 0.02
C GLN A 257 22.06 -13.49 1.30
N ASP A 258 23.19 -13.90 1.86
CA ASP A 258 23.78 -13.31 3.10
C ASP A 258 22.78 -13.16 4.26
N GLY A 259 21.95 -14.19 4.47
CA GLY A 259 20.94 -14.19 5.53
C GLY A 259 19.72 -13.32 5.27
N ARG A 260 19.60 -12.72 4.08
CA ARG A 260 18.45 -11.91 3.63
C ARG A 260 17.64 -12.71 2.61
N VAL A 261 16.34 -12.41 2.53
CA VAL A 261 15.45 -12.97 1.52
C VAL A 261 14.66 -11.83 0.89
N ALA A 262 14.81 -11.68 -0.42
CA ALA A 262 14.09 -10.66 -1.19
C ALA A 262 13.52 -11.25 -2.50
N LEU A 263 12.34 -10.76 -2.87
CA LEU A 263 11.65 -11.14 -4.11
C LEU A 263 11.39 -9.89 -4.94
N GLY A 264 11.40 -10.03 -6.27
CA GLY A 264 11.13 -8.90 -7.15
C GLY A 264 9.73 -8.32 -6.94
N GLY A 265 9.65 -7.01 -6.75
CA GLY A 265 8.44 -6.21 -6.73
C GLY A 265 8.42 -5.25 -7.90
N ALA A 266 7.22 -4.96 -8.39
CA ALA A 266 6.98 -4.08 -9.52
C ALA A 266 5.80 -3.14 -9.20
N MET A 267 6.08 -1.84 -9.14
CA MET A 267 5.10 -0.79 -8.88
C MET A 267 5.04 0.22 -10.01
N TRP A 268 3.96 0.96 -10.05
CA TRP A 268 3.88 2.27 -10.66
C TRP A 268 4.24 3.32 -9.61
N VAL A 269 5.11 4.26 -9.97
CA VAL A 269 5.26 5.55 -9.29
C VAL A 269 4.51 6.57 -10.13
N VAL A 270 3.55 7.21 -9.52
CA VAL A 270 2.61 8.11 -10.21
C VAL A 270 2.74 9.50 -9.66
N ALA A 271 3.00 10.45 -10.54
CA ALA A 271 3.02 11.87 -10.23
C ALA A 271 2.04 12.60 -11.15
N ALA A 272 1.28 13.52 -10.59
CA ALA A 272 0.34 14.34 -11.35
C ALA A 272 0.17 15.71 -10.69
N ARG A 273 -0.32 16.69 -11.44
CA ARG A 273 -0.63 18.04 -10.94
C ARG A 273 -2.13 18.28 -11.06
N ARG A 274 -2.76 18.85 -10.03
CA ARG A 274 -4.13 19.32 -10.16
C ARG A 274 -4.17 20.47 -11.16
N ARG A 275 -5.13 20.44 -12.08
CA ARG A 275 -5.39 21.54 -13.02
C ARG A 275 -5.68 22.84 -12.26
N ASP A 276 -5.25 23.96 -12.85
CA ASP A 276 -5.46 25.31 -12.30
C ASP A 276 -6.94 25.68 -12.25
#